data_1444b96db128256d12b99a83c3f40589
#
_entry.id   1444b96db128256d12b99a83c3f40589
#
_cell.length_a   1.000
_cell.length_b   1.000
_cell.length_c   1.000
_cell.angle_alpha   90.00
_cell.angle_beta   90.00
_cell.angle_gamma   90.00
#
_symmetry.space_group_name_H-M   'P 1'
#
loop_
_entity.id
_entity.type
_entity.pdbx_description
1 polymer ?
#
loop_
_entity_poly.entity_id
_entity_poly.type
_entity_poly.pdbx_seq_one_letter_code
_entity_poly.pdbx_strand_id
1 'polypeptide(L)'
;MSVQEISNKDKVILRELGEKYAAIAANPVNKTRIALWKRLNNIERVKPPIYIYEIPWGEMNVNDELTIRTQNQLCQSVEQVLRRTIYRWNHMQGDMVVEPVLYSPIEMTNSGFGIEEDADIVKTDDSNDVVSRHFNIQITEESDAEKIKMPVITYDEKKSGEILEALSDIFKGIIRVKKGGIKGFTFNAWDELVRWTGVQEALMDMVIRPAYIHVLMKRLTRAYLSRLDQYEALGLILQNNDNSYSTSGGLGYTESLPELNGNDKTIHTADCWGRSMSQIFAAVSPAMHDEFALNYEKEWLERFGITYYGCCEALHDKVGILKKVSNLKKISMSPWIDFNVAVNNIGRDYVFSFKPNPAFLAVDQWDPESVRKYLEEKLEITRPCAVEIILKDISTVRYQPERLWEWARIAGEVSAKYA
;
A
#
# COMPACT_ATOMS: atom_id res chain seq x y z
N MET A 1 -14.51 -1.35 -18.69
CA MET A 1 -15.62 -0.49 -18.20
C MET A 1 -16.31 0.20 -19.38
N SER A 2 -17.65 0.31 -19.43
CA SER A 2 -18.34 0.94 -20.55
C SER A 2 -18.58 2.43 -20.25
N VAL A 3 -18.19 3.31 -21.18
CA VAL A 3 -18.50 4.73 -21.18
C VAL A 3 -19.93 4.98 -21.71
N GLN A 4 -20.53 3.98 -22.37
CA GLN A 4 -21.86 4.05 -22.92
C GLN A 4 -22.91 4.14 -21.78
N GLU A 5 -23.86 5.05 -21.91
CA GLU A 5 -25.01 5.24 -21.03
C GLU A 5 -24.74 5.86 -19.64
N ILE A 6 -23.83 6.84 -19.51
CA ILE A 6 -23.75 7.63 -18.29
C ILE A 6 -24.96 8.55 -18.22
N SER A 7 -25.85 8.29 -17.25
CA SER A 7 -27.08 9.06 -17.07
C SER A 7 -26.80 10.47 -16.55
N ASN A 8 -27.73 11.41 -16.80
CA ASN A 8 -27.64 12.75 -16.20
C ASN A 8 -27.68 12.70 -14.67
N LYS A 9 -28.38 11.71 -14.09
CA LYS A 9 -28.43 11.50 -12.64
C LYS A 9 -27.04 11.14 -12.10
N ASP A 10 -26.32 10.21 -12.76
CA ASP A 10 -24.97 9.82 -12.37
C ASP A 10 -24.01 11.01 -12.44
N LYS A 11 -24.11 11.83 -13.51
CA LYS A 11 -23.30 13.04 -13.65
C LYS A 11 -23.54 14.03 -12.52
N VAL A 12 -24.79 14.28 -12.12
CA VAL A 12 -25.12 15.18 -11.01
C VAL A 12 -24.50 14.70 -9.72
N ILE A 13 -24.67 13.40 -9.37
CA ILE A 13 -24.09 12.80 -8.16
C ILE A 13 -22.57 12.96 -8.11
N LEU A 14 -21.89 12.65 -9.22
CA LEU A 14 -20.43 12.76 -9.29
C LEU A 14 -19.95 14.21 -9.19
N ARG A 15 -20.66 15.17 -9.80
CA ARG A 15 -20.32 16.60 -9.71
C ARG A 15 -20.44 17.11 -8.28
N GLU A 16 -21.54 16.81 -7.57
CA GLU A 16 -21.74 17.20 -6.16
C GLU A 16 -20.61 16.64 -5.25
N LEU A 17 -20.23 15.39 -5.45
CA LEU A 17 -19.10 14.78 -4.72
C LEU A 17 -17.76 15.41 -5.14
N GLY A 18 -17.60 15.71 -6.42
CA GLY A 18 -16.42 16.39 -6.96
C GLY A 18 -16.21 17.78 -6.36
N GLU A 19 -17.28 18.56 -6.16
CA GLU A 19 -17.22 19.87 -5.50
C GLU A 19 -16.76 19.75 -4.05
N LYS A 20 -17.28 18.77 -3.29
CA LYS A 20 -16.82 18.50 -1.92
C LYS A 20 -15.34 18.09 -1.89
N TYR A 21 -14.94 17.20 -2.81
CA TYR A 21 -13.57 16.78 -2.94
C TYR A 21 -12.64 17.96 -3.29
N ALA A 22 -13.03 18.80 -4.24
CA ALA A 22 -12.25 19.99 -4.64
C ALA A 22 -12.09 20.99 -3.48
N ALA A 23 -13.14 21.20 -2.68
CA ALA A 23 -13.07 22.03 -1.47
C ALA A 23 -12.06 21.48 -0.45
N ILE A 24 -12.05 20.16 -0.26
CA ILE A 24 -11.06 19.48 0.60
C ILE A 24 -9.63 19.65 0.04
N ALA A 25 -9.45 19.44 -1.26
CA ALA A 25 -8.16 19.59 -1.93
C ALA A 25 -7.61 21.03 -1.86
N ALA A 26 -8.49 22.03 -1.84
CA ALA A 26 -8.13 23.44 -1.70
C ALA A 26 -7.74 23.84 -0.27
N ASN A 27 -7.96 22.97 0.72
CA ASN A 27 -7.67 23.30 2.13
C ASN A 27 -6.17 23.51 2.33
N PRO A 28 -5.73 24.65 2.93
CA PRO A 28 -4.31 24.97 3.13
C PRO A 28 -3.53 23.93 3.94
N VAL A 29 -4.19 23.16 4.79
CA VAL A 29 -3.55 22.11 5.60
C VAL A 29 -2.87 21.04 4.75
N ASN A 30 -3.34 20.80 3.50
CA ASN A 30 -2.69 19.87 2.58
C ASN A 30 -1.23 20.27 2.30
N LYS A 31 -0.93 21.57 2.15
CA LYS A 31 0.45 22.05 1.96
C LYS A 31 1.33 21.77 3.17
N THR A 32 0.82 21.99 4.36
CA THR A 32 1.55 21.71 5.61
C THR A 32 1.83 20.20 5.75
N ARG A 33 0.85 19.36 5.41
CA ARG A 33 1.01 17.89 5.44
C ARG A 33 2.00 17.40 4.39
N ILE A 34 1.97 17.96 3.18
CA ILE A 34 2.97 17.66 2.13
C ILE A 34 4.39 17.96 2.66
N ALA A 35 4.60 19.13 3.25
CA ALA A 35 5.89 19.51 3.82
C ALA A 35 6.31 18.55 4.96
N LEU A 36 5.37 18.15 5.82
CA LEU A 36 5.61 17.18 6.89
C LEU A 36 6.08 15.82 6.32
N TRP A 37 5.38 15.28 5.31
CA TRP A 37 5.77 14.03 4.65
C TRP A 37 7.12 14.12 3.94
N LYS A 38 7.40 15.23 3.24
CA LYS A 38 8.71 15.45 2.61
C LYS A 38 9.85 15.41 3.62
N ARG A 39 9.71 16.13 4.72
CA ARG A 39 10.72 16.17 5.79
C ARG A 39 10.93 14.78 6.40
N LEU A 40 9.85 14.05 6.72
CA LEU A 40 9.97 12.69 7.22
C LEU A 40 10.70 11.79 6.21
N ASN A 41 10.33 11.85 4.92
CA ASN A 41 10.91 11.01 3.88
C ASN A 41 12.36 11.38 3.55
N ASN A 42 12.83 12.54 4.01
CA ASN A 42 14.24 12.93 4.09
C ASN A 42 14.91 12.48 5.40
N ILE A 43 14.26 11.62 6.18
CA ILE A 43 14.74 11.05 7.46
C ILE A 43 14.91 12.14 8.54
N GLU A 44 14.18 13.25 8.43
CA GLU A 44 14.15 14.24 9.49
C GLU A 44 13.23 13.79 10.64
N ARG A 45 13.66 14.06 11.86
CA ARG A 45 12.79 13.92 13.02
C ARG A 45 11.80 15.08 13.02
N VAL A 46 10.55 14.72 12.86
CA VAL A 46 9.40 15.63 12.83
C VAL A 46 8.29 15.05 13.70
N LYS A 47 7.23 15.80 13.94
CA LYS A 47 5.97 15.21 14.44
C LYS A 47 5.68 13.94 13.64
N PRO A 48 5.55 12.75 14.26
CA PRO A 48 5.25 11.51 13.54
C PRO A 48 3.94 11.64 12.74
N PRO A 49 3.97 11.64 11.40
CA PRO A 49 2.74 11.72 10.63
C PRO A 49 1.95 10.40 10.71
N ILE A 50 0.62 10.53 10.65
CA ILE A 50 -0.32 9.43 10.81
C ILE A 50 -1.02 9.15 9.49
N TYR A 51 -1.06 7.87 9.11
CA TYR A 51 -1.85 7.41 7.99
C TYR A 51 -2.61 6.12 8.34
N ILE A 52 -3.85 6.01 7.86
CA ILE A 52 -4.73 4.87 8.13
C ILE A 52 -5.16 4.29 6.79
N TYR A 53 -4.99 3.00 6.57
CA TYR A 53 -5.49 2.30 5.39
C TYR A 53 -5.88 0.84 5.73
N GLU A 54 -6.31 0.06 4.74
CA GLU A 54 -6.92 -1.25 4.97
C GLU A 54 -8.09 -1.18 5.96
N ILE A 55 -8.98 -0.23 5.68
CA ILE A 55 -10.16 0.08 6.49
C ILE A 55 -11.24 -0.96 6.17
N PRO A 56 -11.92 -1.53 7.17
CA PRO A 56 -13.02 -2.49 6.97
C PRO A 56 -14.28 -1.77 6.48
N TRP A 57 -14.29 -1.34 5.21
CA TRP A 57 -15.33 -0.47 4.64
C TRP A 57 -16.74 -1.04 4.73
N GLY A 58 -16.90 -2.37 4.79
CA GLY A 58 -18.19 -3.03 5.01
C GLY A 58 -18.83 -2.66 6.35
N GLU A 59 -18.01 -2.36 7.37
CA GLU A 59 -18.48 -1.99 8.71
C GLU A 59 -18.62 -0.49 8.93
N MET A 60 -18.16 0.35 7.96
CA MET A 60 -18.04 1.81 8.16
C MET A 60 -19.30 2.58 7.75
N ASN A 61 -20.23 1.99 7.02
CA ASN A 61 -21.36 2.70 6.42
C ASN A 61 -22.59 2.75 7.35
N VAL A 62 -22.43 3.32 8.54
CA VAL A 62 -23.56 3.42 9.50
C VAL A 62 -24.44 4.65 9.28
N ASN A 63 -23.94 5.68 8.60
CA ASN A 63 -24.65 6.95 8.36
C ASN A 63 -25.02 7.16 6.88
N ASP A 64 -25.06 6.11 6.08
CA ASP A 64 -25.37 6.16 4.63
C ASP A 64 -24.41 7.03 3.78
N GLU A 65 -23.26 7.44 4.34
CA GLU A 65 -22.29 8.30 3.67
C GLU A 65 -21.54 7.57 2.55
N LEU A 66 -21.38 6.25 2.66
CA LEU A 66 -20.64 5.40 1.73
C LEU A 66 -21.52 4.69 0.71
N THR A 67 -22.84 4.82 0.81
CA THR A 67 -23.79 4.18 -0.09
C THR A 67 -23.64 4.69 -1.51
N ILE A 68 -23.35 3.78 -2.45
CA ILE A 68 -23.24 4.08 -3.88
C ILE A 68 -24.63 4.30 -4.46
N ARG A 69 -24.78 5.41 -5.21
CA ARG A 69 -26.06 5.87 -5.77
C ARG A 69 -26.08 5.94 -7.29
N THR A 70 -24.89 5.90 -7.92
CA THR A 70 -24.77 5.83 -9.38
C THR A 70 -25.05 4.44 -9.90
N GLN A 71 -25.44 4.32 -11.17
CA GLN A 71 -25.79 3.04 -11.79
C GLN A 71 -24.72 2.54 -12.78
N ASN A 72 -24.08 3.46 -13.50
CA ASN A 72 -23.01 3.08 -14.42
C ASN A 72 -21.77 2.60 -13.67
N GLN A 73 -21.19 1.48 -14.06
CA GLN A 73 -20.07 0.84 -13.37
C GLN A 73 -18.84 1.76 -13.21
N LEU A 74 -18.51 2.55 -14.24
CA LEU A 74 -17.43 3.54 -14.17
C LEU A 74 -17.75 4.61 -13.13
N CYS A 75 -18.99 5.11 -13.13
CA CYS A 75 -19.44 6.12 -12.17
C CYS A 75 -19.43 5.56 -10.74
N GLN A 76 -19.83 4.32 -10.52
CA GLN A 76 -19.76 3.65 -9.21
C GLN A 76 -18.34 3.59 -8.66
N SER A 77 -17.36 3.23 -9.49
CA SER A 77 -15.96 3.16 -9.07
C SER A 77 -15.43 4.55 -8.67
N VAL A 78 -15.77 5.59 -9.44
CA VAL A 78 -15.38 6.97 -9.14
C VAL A 78 -16.10 7.50 -7.91
N GLU A 79 -17.42 7.25 -7.79
CA GLU A 79 -18.21 7.60 -6.62
C GLU A 79 -17.63 6.99 -5.34
N GLN A 80 -17.23 5.72 -5.38
CA GLN A 80 -16.61 5.04 -4.24
C GLN A 80 -15.32 5.74 -3.80
N VAL A 81 -14.45 6.12 -4.73
CA VAL A 81 -13.20 6.85 -4.43
C VAL A 81 -13.50 8.19 -3.77
N LEU A 82 -14.44 8.96 -4.33
CA LEU A 82 -14.82 10.27 -3.80
C LEU A 82 -15.43 10.15 -2.40
N ARG A 83 -16.40 9.25 -2.21
CA ARG A 83 -17.04 9.03 -0.90
C ARG A 83 -16.05 8.58 0.16
N ARG A 84 -15.21 7.60 -0.13
CA ARG A 84 -14.19 7.13 0.83
C ARG A 84 -13.18 8.21 1.19
N THR A 85 -12.78 9.06 0.23
CA THR A 85 -11.88 10.19 0.50
C THR A 85 -12.55 11.25 1.38
N ILE A 86 -13.80 11.63 1.08
CA ILE A 86 -14.57 12.59 1.86
C ILE A 86 -14.83 12.05 3.27
N TYR A 87 -15.21 10.78 3.40
CA TYR A 87 -15.43 10.11 4.68
C TYR A 87 -14.17 10.12 5.56
N ARG A 88 -13.03 9.72 5.01
CA ARG A 88 -11.75 9.78 5.74
C ARG A 88 -11.41 11.18 6.20
N TRP A 89 -11.64 12.16 5.34
CA TRP A 89 -11.41 13.56 5.68
C TRP A 89 -12.29 14.05 6.83
N ASN A 90 -13.54 13.65 6.85
CA ASN A 90 -14.49 14.09 7.87
C ASN A 90 -14.26 13.44 9.23
N HIS A 91 -13.86 12.16 9.24
CA HIS A 91 -13.90 11.35 10.46
C HIS A 91 -12.52 10.92 10.99
N MET A 92 -11.52 10.74 10.13
CA MET A 92 -10.24 10.14 10.51
C MET A 92 -9.08 10.63 9.64
N GLN A 93 -8.93 11.94 9.57
CA GLN A 93 -7.97 12.57 8.64
C GLN A 93 -6.53 12.08 8.81
N GLY A 94 -6.05 11.95 10.07
CA GLY A 94 -4.63 11.83 10.30
C GLY A 94 -3.87 12.95 9.56
N ASP A 95 -2.78 12.56 8.88
CA ASP A 95 -2.02 13.45 8.02
C ASP A 95 -2.21 13.12 6.53
N MET A 96 -3.44 12.66 6.14
CA MET A 96 -3.78 12.43 4.72
C MET A 96 -3.73 13.73 3.93
N VAL A 97 -3.36 13.63 2.67
CA VAL A 97 -3.35 14.74 1.70
C VAL A 97 -4.32 14.44 0.59
N VAL A 98 -5.10 15.43 0.19
CA VAL A 98 -6.00 15.37 -0.96
C VAL A 98 -5.52 16.36 -2.00
N GLU A 99 -5.14 15.86 -3.18
CA GLU A 99 -4.69 16.67 -4.30
C GLU A 99 -5.84 17.10 -5.20
N PRO A 100 -5.74 18.26 -5.90
CA PRO A 100 -6.78 18.76 -6.78
C PRO A 100 -6.79 18.03 -8.14
N VAL A 101 -6.70 16.70 -8.11
CA VAL A 101 -6.66 15.86 -9.30
C VAL A 101 -7.35 14.51 -9.05
N LEU A 102 -8.10 14.05 -10.05
CA LEU A 102 -8.59 12.68 -10.14
C LEU A 102 -7.84 11.96 -11.25
N TYR A 103 -7.58 10.66 -11.06
CA TYR A 103 -7.00 9.82 -12.09
C TYR A 103 -8.08 8.92 -12.69
N SER A 104 -8.25 8.98 -14.01
CA SER A 104 -9.14 8.07 -14.71
C SER A 104 -8.59 6.65 -14.67
N PRO A 105 -9.43 5.61 -14.55
CA PRO A 105 -8.98 4.25 -14.77
C PRO A 105 -8.39 4.08 -16.18
N ILE A 106 -7.45 3.14 -16.33
CA ILE A 106 -6.94 2.71 -17.62
C ILE A 106 -7.46 1.29 -17.93
N GLU A 107 -7.67 1.00 -19.18
CA GLU A 107 -8.11 -0.32 -19.62
C GLU A 107 -6.88 -1.15 -20.00
N MET A 108 -6.52 -2.07 -19.11
CA MET A 108 -5.38 -2.95 -19.27
C MET A 108 -5.69 -4.35 -18.74
N THR A 109 -4.97 -5.35 -19.24
CA THR A 109 -4.99 -6.71 -18.71
C THR A 109 -3.60 -7.13 -18.25
N ASN A 110 -3.56 -8.04 -17.31
CA ASN A 110 -2.36 -8.71 -16.83
C ASN A 110 -2.68 -10.20 -16.70
N SER A 111 -1.98 -11.06 -17.45
CA SER A 111 -2.23 -12.50 -17.43
C SER A 111 -1.81 -13.20 -16.12
N GLY A 112 -1.20 -12.48 -15.19
CA GLY A 112 -0.63 -13.10 -13.99
C GLY A 112 0.58 -13.98 -14.29
N PHE A 113 0.90 -14.85 -13.33
CA PHE A 113 2.05 -15.76 -13.44
C PHE A 113 1.69 -17.17 -13.94
N GLY A 114 0.46 -17.36 -14.45
CA GLY A 114 0.02 -18.61 -15.05
C GLY A 114 -0.46 -19.68 -14.06
N ILE A 115 -0.42 -19.41 -12.77
CA ILE A 115 -0.94 -20.26 -11.70
C ILE A 115 -1.97 -19.44 -10.93
N GLU A 116 -3.19 -19.91 -10.89
CA GLU A 116 -4.26 -19.29 -10.12
C GLU A 116 -4.23 -19.79 -8.66
N GLU A 117 -4.76 -18.99 -7.75
CA GLU A 117 -4.90 -19.41 -6.35
C GLU A 117 -5.94 -20.57 -6.29
N ASP A 118 -5.51 -21.68 -5.71
CA ASP A 118 -6.38 -22.81 -5.37
C ASP A 118 -6.35 -22.98 -3.86
N ALA A 119 -7.47 -22.68 -3.18
CA ALA A 119 -7.53 -22.73 -1.74
C ALA A 119 -8.93 -23.09 -1.24
N ASP A 120 -8.97 -23.89 -0.18
CA ASP A 120 -10.17 -24.09 0.61
C ASP A 120 -10.41 -22.84 1.47
N ILE A 121 -11.56 -22.20 1.27
CA ILE A 121 -11.90 -20.94 1.94
C ILE A 121 -12.91 -21.21 3.04
N VAL A 122 -12.57 -20.83 4.28
CA VAL A 122 -13.50 -20.80 5.39
C VAL A 122 -13.83 -19.35 5.73
N LYS A 123 -15.11 -18.99 5.54
CA LYS A 123 -15.65 -17.69 5.88
C LYS A 123 -16.44 -17.80 7.18
N THR A 124 -16.01 -17.04 8.20
CA THR A 124 -16.66 -17.08 9.52
C THR A 124 -17.76 -16.04 9.68
N ASP A 125 -17.75 -14.98 8.84
CA ASP A 125 -18.73 -13.90 8.82
C ASP A 125 -18.93 -13.44 7.37
N ASP A 126 -20.17 -13.54 6.86
CA ASP A 126 -20.51 -13.18 5.46
C ASP A 126 -20.38 -11.69 5.16
N SER A 127 -20.43 -10.84 6.17
CA SER A 127 -20.28 -9.39 6.04
C SER A 127 -18.83 -8.91 6.10
N ASN A 128 -17.88 -9.80 6.46
CA ASN A 128 -16.47 -9.48 6.59
C ASN A 128 -15.66 -10.09 5.44
N ASP A 129 -14.71 -9.32 4.89
CA ASP A 129 -13.82 -9.77 3.83
C ASP A 129 -12.66 -10.65 4.34
N VAL A 130 -12.51 -10.77 5.67
CA VAL A 130 -11.47 -11.62 6.29
C VAL A 130 -11.90 -13.09 6.23
N VAL A 131 -11.08 -13.90 5.54
CA VAL A 131 -11.31 -15.33 5.36
C VAL A 131 -10.06 -16.13 5.75
N SER A 132 -10.26 -17.35 6.26
CA SER A 132 -9.18 -18.33 6.40
C SER A 132 -9.00 -19.08 5.09
N ARG A 133 -7.75 -19.29 4.65
CA ARG A 133 -7.41 -20.01 3.44
C ARG A 133 -6.46 -21.15 3.76
N HIS A 134 -6.75 -22.33 3.23
CA HIS A 134 -5.82 -23.44 3.16
C HIS A 134 -5.45 -23.65 1.69
N PHE A 135 -4.20 -23.34 1.31
CA PHE A 135 -3.75 -23.42 -0.07
C PHE A 135 -3.51 -24.86 -0.51
N ASN A 136 -4.06 -25.23 -1.65
CA ASN A 136 -3.81 -26.52 -2.29
C ASN A 136 -2.47 -26.46 -3.06
N ILE A 137 -1.60 -27.44 -2.80
CA ILE A 137 -0.24 -27.45 -3.35
C ILE A 137 -0.29 -27.75 -4.84
N GLN A 138 0.32 -26.88 -5.66
CA GLN A 138 0.36 -26.97 -7.11
C GLN A 138 1.77 -27.13 -7.67
N ILE A 139 2.80 -26.79 -6.87
CA ILE A 139 4.22 -26.90 -7.21
C ILE A 139 4.89 -27.81 -6.19
N THR A 140 5.46 -28.93 -6.65
CA THR A 140 6.05 -29.95 -5.77
C THR A 140 7.47 -30.33 -6.16
N GLU A 141 7.87 -30.08 -7.41
CA GLU A 141 9.17 -30.46 -7.94
C GLU A 141 9.79 -29.35 -8.82
N GLU A 142 11.08 -29.46 -9.11
CA GLU A 142 11.84 -28.43 -9.83
C GLU A 142 11.31 -28.16 -11.25
N SER A 143 10.84 -29.20 -11.95
CA SER A 143 10.22 -29.08 -13.27
C SER A 143 8.93 -28.22 -13.26
N ASP A 144 8.25 -28.14 -12.12
CA ASP A 144 7.06 -27.31 -11.95
C ASP A 144 7.36 -25.80 -12.02
N ALA A 145 8.62 -25.40 -11.92
CA ALA A 145 9.01 -24.00 -12.13
C ALA A 145 8.51 -23.45 -13.50
N GLU A 146 8.38 -24.32 -14.50
CA GLU A 146 7.88 -23.96 -15.82
C GLU A 146 6.36 -23.61 -15.84
N LYS A 147 5.62 -23.94 -14.78
CA LYS A 147 4.23 -23.48 -14.57
C LYS A 147 4.19 -21.96 -14.34
N ILE A 148 5.25 -21.38 -13.73
CA ILE A 148 5.38 -19.94 -13.54
C ILE A 148 5.67 -19.29 -14.89
N LYS A 149 4.66 -18.60 -15.45
CA LYS A 149 4.74 -17.95 -16.77
C LYS A 149 5.19 -16.49 -16.64
N MET A 150 5.84 -16.01 -17.68
CA MET A 150 6.07 -14.57 -17.83
C MET A 150 4.72 -13.91 -18.09
N PRO A 151 4.34 -12.89 -17.33
CA PRO A 151 3.07 -12.19 -17.55
C PRO A 151 3.05 -11.47 -18.88
N VAL A 152 1.87 -11.34 -19.45
CA VAL A 152 1.61 -10.54 -20.65
C VAL A 152 0.71 -9.38 -20.25
N ILE A 153 1.16 -8.17 -20.55
CA ILE A 153 0.42 -6.95 -20.30
C ILE A 153 -0.13 -6.43 -21.60
N THR A 154 -1.43 -6.18 -21.66
CA THR A 154 -2.06 -5.48 -22.78
C THR A 154 -2.64 -4.15 -22.30
N TYR A 155 -2.66 -3.15 -23.18
CA TYR A 155 -3.18 -1.83 -22.90
C TYR A 155 -4.04 -1.33 -24.05
N ASP A 156 -5.30 -0.99 -23.75
CA ASP A 156 -6.22 -0.36 -24.72
C ASP A 156 -6.19 1.17 -24.52
N GLU A 157 -5.32 1.81 -25.31
CA GLU A 157 -5.15 3.27 -25.25
C GLU A 157 -6.42 4.01 -25.67
N LYS A 158 -7.15 3.51 -26.68
CA LYS A 158 -8.37 4.14 -27.20
C LYS A 158 -9.45 4.16 -26.13
N LYS A 159 -9.73 3.00 -25.54
CA LYS A 159 -10.76 2.88 -24.49
C LYS A 159 -10.38 3.67 -23.22
N SER A 160 -9.10 3.69 -22.87
CA SER A 160 -8.60 4.53 -21.78
C SER A 160 -8.77 6.02 -22.07
N GLY A 161 -8.58 6.43 -23.32
CA GLY A 161 -8.83 7.80 -23.77
C GLY A 161 -10.31 8.19 -23.69
N GLU A 162 -11.22 7.31 -24.13
CA GLU A 162 -12.67 7.52 -24.00
C GLU A 162 -13.11 7.67 -22.54
N ILE A 163 -12.56 6.88 -21.63
CA ILE A 163 -12.81 7.01 -20.17
C ILE A 163 -12.32 8.36 -19.64
N LEU A 164 -11.10 8.75 -20.00
CA LEU A 164 -10.53 10.04 -19.60
C LEU A 164 -11.38 11.23 -20.07
N GLU A 165 -11.82 11.21 -21.33
CA GLU A 165 -12.66 12.25 -21.92
C GLU A 165 -14.00 12.35 -21.18
N ALA A 166 -14.69 11.22 -20.98
CA ALA A 166 -15.97 11.18 -20.28
C ALA A 166 -15.88 11.73 -18.84
N LEU A 167 -14.86 11.35 -18.08
CA LEU A 167 -14.66 11.88 -16.74
C LEU A 167 -14.22 13.34 -16.74
N SER A 168 -13.43 13.77 -17.72
CA SER A 168 -13.04 15.17 -17.88
C SER A 168 -14.25 16.07 -18.14
N ASP A 169 -15.20 15.58 -18.93
CA ASP A 169 -16.46 16.30 -19.20
C ASP A 169 -17.35 16.37 -17.93
N ILE A 170 -17.47 15.26 -17.19
CA ILE A 170 -18.24 15.24 -15.94
C ILE A 170 -17.68 16.26 -14.93
N PHE A 171 -16.37 16.32 -14.75
CA PHE A 171 -15.73 17.15 -13.73
C PHE A 171 -15.26 18.52 -14.25
N LYS A 172 -15.63 18.88 -15.48
CA LYS A 172 -15.28 20.17 -16.08
C LYS A 172 -15.65 21.33 -15.17
N GLY A 173 -14.66 22.19 -14.88
CA GLY A 173 -14.82 23.37 -14.01
C GLY A 173 -14.78 23.05 -12.50
N ILE A 174 -14.65 21.78 -12.08
CA ILE A 174 -14.63 21.37 -10.67
C ILE A 174 -13.24 20.87 -10.29
N ILE A 175 -12.74 19.84 -10.98
CA ILE A 175 -11.46 19.20 -10.67
C ILE A 175 -10.81 18.70 -11.95
N ARG A 176 -9.48 18.77 -12.00
CA ARG A 176 -8.72 18.24 -13.15
C ARG A 176 -8.72 16.72 -13.13
N VAL A 177 -9.04 16.11 -14.27
CA VAL A 177 -8.87 14.68 -14.49
C VAL A 177 -7.58 14.44 -15.29
N LYS A 178 -6.78 13.49 -14.87
CA LYS A 178 -5.57 13.01 -15.58
C LYS A 178 -5.72 11.53 -15.92
N LYS A 179 -5.04 11.10 -16.98
CA LYS A 179 -4.93 9.67 -17.29
C LYS A 179 -4.27 8.93 -16.13
N GLY A 180 -4.86 7.85 -15.68
CA GLY A 180 -4.32 6.96 -14.68
C GLY A 180 -3.16 6.11 -15.20
N GLY A 181 -2.59 5.31 -14.33
CA GLY A 181 -1.49 4.42 -14.63
C GLY A 181 -1.06 3.63 -13.39
N ILE A 182 0.11 3.00 -13.46
CA ILE A 182 0.65 2.16 -12.40
C ILE A 182 1.51 3.01 -11.46
N LYS A 183 1.16 3.02 -10.18
CA LYS A 183 1.88 3.69 -9.09
C LYS A 183 2.32 2.75 -7.98
N GLY A 184 1.76 1.54 -7.92
CA GLY A 184 2.06 0.54 -6.91
C GLY A 184 3.07 -0.48 -7.41
N PHE A 185 4.29 -0.43 -6.88
CA PHE A 185 5.39 -1.30 -7.28
C PHE A 185 5.83 -2.17 -6.12
N THR A 186 5.25 -3.38 -6.02
CA THR A 186 5.54 -4.31 -4.93
C THR A 186 6.11 -5.63 -5.48
N PHE A 187 7.21 -6.07 -4.87
CA PHE A 187 7.72 -7.41 -5.01
C PHE A 187 7.37 -8.20 -3.74
N ASN A 188 6.48 -9.16 -3.90
CA ASN A 188 6.01 -10.04 -2.83
C ASN A 188 6.05 -11.51 -3.28
N ALA A 189 7.18 -11.90 -3.83
CA ALA A 189 7.35 -13.22 -4.47
C ALA A 189 7.09 -14.37 -3.49
N TRP A 190 7.43 -14.21 -2.22
CA TRP A 190 7.14 -15.23 -1.21
C TRP A 190 5.65 -15.39 -0.91
N ASP A 191 4.86 -14.32 -0.98
CA ASP A 191 3.41 -14.40 -0.81
C ASP A 191 2.76 -15.17 -1.99
N GLU A 192 3.30 -15.02 -3.21
CA GLU A 192 2.86 -15.82 -4.35
C GLU A 192 3.31 -17.28 -4.22
N LEU A 193 4.59 -17.50 -3.89
CA LEU A 193 5.16 -18.84 -3.83
C LEU A 193 4.42 -19.73 -2.83
N VAL A 194 4.14 -19.24 -1.62
CA VAL A 194 3.45 -20.04 -0.60
C VAL A 194 2.01 -20.40 -0.94
N ARG A 195 1.36 -19.65 -1.83
CA ARG A 195 0.03 -20.01 -2.35
C ARG A 195 0.08 -21.24 -3.26
N TRP A 196 1.24 -21.52 -3.84
CA TRP A 196 1.41 -22.62 -4.78
C TRP A 196 2.13 -23.83 -4.17
N THR A 197 2.96 -23.61 -3.16
CA THR A 197 3.79 -24.64 -2.54
C THR A 197 3.35 -25.04 -1.13
N GLY A 198 2.46 -24.26 -0.51
CA GLY A 198 2.19 -24.36 0.92
C GLY A 198 3.24 -23.61 1.77
N VAL A 199 2.80 -23.04 2.88
CA VAL A 199 3.68 -22.24 3.77
C VAL A 199 4.70 -23.14 4.49
N GLN A 200 4.23 -24.23 5.08
CA GLN A 200 5.07 -25.15 5.84
C GLN A 200 6.09 -25.83 4.94
N GLU A 201 5.65 -26.31 3.79
CA GLU A 201 6.48 -26.99 2.80
C GLU A 201 7.57 -26.05 2.27
N ALA A 202 7.23 -24.82 1.92
CA ALA A 202 8.20 -23.83 1.44
C ALA A 202 9.28 -23.52 2.49
N LEU A 203 8.89 -23.33 3.76
CA LEU A 203 9.85 -23.10 4.86
C LEU A 203 10.75 -24.32 5.12
N MET A 204 10.21 -25.54 5.03
CA MET A 204 11.00 -26.76 5.16
C MET A 204 11.97 -26.93 3.98
N ASP A 205 11.53 -26.60 2.77
CA ASP A 205 12.32 -26.77 1.56
C ASP A 205 13.50 -25.80 1.47
N MET A 206 13.47 -24.67 2.13
CA MET A 206 14.67 -23.83 2.28
C MET A 206 15.83 -24.58 2.95
N VAL A 207 15.54 -25.58 3.80
CA VAL A 207 16.54 -26.37 4.50
C VAL A 207 16.82 -27.72 3.79
N ILE A 208 15.76 -28.38 3.33
CA ILE A 208 15.83 -29.74 2.78
C ILE A 208 16.19 -29.72 1.30
N ARG A 209 15.66 -28.75 0.54
CA ARG A 209 15.82 -28.64 -0.92
C ARG A 209 16.16 -27.21 -1.33
N PRO A 210 17.23 -26.57 -0.81
CA PRO A 210 17.51 -25.16 -1.07
C PRO A 210 17.64 -24.83 -2.56
N ALA A 211 18.25 -25.73 -3.36
CA ALA A 211 18.37 -25.54 -4.81
C ALA A 211 17.01 -25.43 -5.51
N TYR A 212 16.02 -26.19 -5.09
CA TYR A 212 14.66 -26.15 -5.57
C TYR A 212 14.02 -24.77 -5.32
N ILE A 213 14.11 -24.23 -4.10
CA ILE A 213 13.62 -22.90 -3.77
C ILE A 213 14.32 -21.82 -4.63
N HIS A 214 15.63 -21.93 -4.81
CA HIS A 214 16.38 -21.01 -5.67
C HIS A 214 15.91 -21.02 -7.14
N VAL A 215 15.56 -22.20 -7.70
CA VAL A 215 15.01 -22.31 -9.06
C VAL A 215 13.67 -21.56 -9.16
N LEU A 216 12.75 -21.80 -8.20
CA LEU A 216 11.45 -21.15 -8.17
C LEU A 216 11.59 -19.63 -8.01
N MET A 217 12.39 -19.16 -7.06
CA MET A 217 12.62 -17.74 -6.81
C MET A 217 13.25 -17.03 -8.00
N LYS A 218 14.23 -17.61 -8.67
CA LYS A 218 14.80 -17.05 -9.92
C LYS A 218 13.77 -16.91 -11.01
N ARG A 219 12.92 -17.92 -11.20
CA ARG A 219 11.88 -17.89 -12.22
C ARG A 219 10.85 -16.81 -11.93
N LEU A 220 10.39 -16.74 -10.69
CA LEU A 220 9.39 -15.77 -10.26
C LEU A 220 9.93 -14.33 -10.30
N THR A 221 11.18 -14.10 -9.87
CA THR A 221 11.84 -12.79 -9.99
C THR A 221 11.88 -12.31 -11.44
N ARG A 222 12.24 -13.18 -12.40
CA ARG A 222 12.22 -12.84 -13.83
C ARG A 222 10.81 -12.47 -14.29
N ALA A 223 9.78 -13.15 -13.80
CA ALA A 223 8.40 -12.86 -14.15
C ALA A 223 7.96 -11.48 -13.59
N TYR A 224 8.36 -11.13 -12.38
CA TYR A 224 8.14 -9.79 -11.82
C TYR A 224 8.85 -8.69 -12.61
N LEU A 225 10.11 -8.88 -12.95
CA LEU A 225 10.89 -7.93 -13.76
C LEU A 225 10.33 -7.78 -15.16
N SER A 226 9.96 -8.88 -15.82
CA SER A 226 9.30 -8.84 -17.14
C SER A 226 7.99 -8.03 -17.12
N ARG A 227 7.19 -8.14 -16.06
CA ARG A 227 5.98 -7.32 -15.87
C ARG A 227 6.32 -5.85 -15.76
N LEU A 228 7.35 -5.52 -15.00
CA LEU A 228 7.79 -4.15 -14.79
C LEU A 228 8.30 -3.51 -16.10
N ASP A 229 9.11 -4.26 -16.87
CA ASP A 229 9.63 -3.83 -18.18
C ASP A 229 8.49 -3.55 -19.17
N GLN A 230 7.42 -4.36 -19.13
CA GLN A 230 6.24 -4.14 -19.97
C GLN A 230 5.46 -2.90 -19.57
N TYR A 231 5.31 -2.62 -18.27
CA TYR A 231 4.68 -1.38 -17.81
C TYR A 231 5.46 -0.15 -18.28
N GLU A 232 6.78 -0.21 -18.24
CA GLU A 232 7.66 0.85 -18.71
C GLU A 232 7.58 1.04 -20.22
N ALA A 233 7.69 -0.05 -20.98
CA ALA A 233 7.62 -0.04 -22.44
C ALA A 233 6.27 0.46 -22.99
N LEU A 234 5.17 0.20 -22.28
CA LEU A 234 3.82 0.66 -22.62
C LEU A 234 3.51 2.08 -22.11
N GLY A 235 4.45 2.75 -21.43
CA GLY A 235 4.24 4.08 -20.87
C GLY A 235 3.14 4.14 -19.81
N LEU A 236 2.96 3.07 -19.04
CA LEU A 236 1.90 2.96 -18.03
C LEU A 236 2.33 3.41 -16.64
N ILE A 237 3.63 3.68 -16.44
CA ILE A 237 4.16 4.09 -15.13
C ILE A 237 3.79 5.54 -14.86
N LEU A 238 3.28 5.78 -13.66
CA LEU A 238 3.12 7.10 -13.08
C LEU A 238 4.02 7.24 -11.85
N GLN A 239 4.61 8.42 -11.71
CA GLN A 239 5.36 8.74 -10.51
C GLN A 239 4.45 8.71 -9.27
N ASN A 240 4.93 8.13 -8.19
CA ASN A 240 4.25 8.02 -6.91
C ASN A 240 4.87 8.95 -5.83
N ASN A 241 5.48 10.06 -6.25
CA ASN A 241 5.94 11.17 -5.42
C ASN A 241 4.79 12.15 -5.17
N ASP A 242 3.69 11.65 -4.61
CA ASP A 242 2.45 12.38 -4.40
C ASP A 242 1.69 11.80 -3.19
N ASN A 243 0.36 11.98 -3.14
CA ASN A 243 -0.50 11.40 -2.11
C ASN A 243 -0.72 9.88 -2.25
N SER A 244 -0.03 9.22 -3.15
CA SER A 244 0.04 7.76 -3.18
C SER A 244 0.81 7.27 -1.94
N TYR A 245 0.31 6.22 -1.30
CA TYR A 245 1.05 5.59 -0.23
C TYR A 245 2.00 4.52 -0.79
N SER A 246 3.18 4.44 -0.23
CA SER A 246 4.14 3.39 -0.59
C SER A 246 3.76 2.09 0.12
N THR A 247 2.73 1.49 -0.35
CA THR A 247 2.00 0.26 0.02
C THR A 247 2.08 -0.34 1.44
N SER A 248 2.83 -0.02 2.37
CA SER A 248 2.79 -0.32 3.81
C SER A 248 3.34 0.83 4.62
N GLY A 249 3.73 1.89 3.94
CA GLY A 249 4.19 3.13 4.55
C GLY A 249 3.19 4.26 4.39
N GLY A 250 3.62 5.46 4.70
CA GLY A 250 2.86 6.68 4.49
C GLY A 250 2.95 7.21 3.06
N LEU A 251 2.66 8.51 2.89
CA LEU A 251 2.59 9.13 1.58
C LEU A 251 3.96 9.32 0.93
N GLY A 252 3.98 9.28 -0.40
CA GLY A 252 5.19 9.22 -1.22
C GLY A 252 5.98 10.53 -1.37
N TYR A 253 5.49 11.66 -0.86
CA TYR A 253 6.13 12.96 -1.01
C TYR A 253 7.59 12.98 -0.54
N THR A 254 8.53 13.32 -1.44
CA THR A 254 9.96 13.35 -1.14
C THR A 254 10.69 14.31 -2.07
N GLU A 255 11.87 14.77 -1.66
CA GLU A 255 12.82 15.52 -2.49
C GLU A 255 13.90 14.59 -3.09
N SER A 256 13.91 13.31 -2.70
CA SER A 256 14.89 12.33 -3.18
C SER A 256 14.57 11.76 -4.57
N LEU A 257 13.38 12.03 -5.12
CA LEU A 257 12.99 11.68 -6.48
C LEU A 257 12.98 12.94 -7.36
N PRO A 258 13.22 12.82 -8.68
CA PRO A 258 13.22 13.98 -9.56
C PRO A 258 11.85 14.66 -9.61
N GLU A 259 11.85 16.00 -9.67
CA GLU A 259 10.66 16.75 -10.04
C GLU A 259 10.39 16.57 -11.53
N LEU A 260 9.23 16.05 -11.87
CA LEU A 260 8.79 15.87 -13.24
C LEU A 260 8.01 17.10 -13.70
N ASN A 261 8.74 18.09 -14.23
CA ASN A 261 8.17 19.30 -14.81
C ASN A 261 7.87 19.08 -16.30
N GLY A 262 6.60 19.00 -16.67
CA GLY A 262 6.14 18.89 -18.07
C GLY A 262 5.34 17.62 -18.35
N ASN A 263 4.48 17.72 -19.38
CA ASN A 263 3.59 16.60 -19.79
C ASN A 263 4.29 15.55 -20.68
N ASP A 264 5.52 15.81 -21.11
CA ASP A 264 6.20 15.04 -22.17
C ASP A 264 7.36 14.16 -21.69
N LYS A 265 7.59 14.09 -20.37
CA LYS A 265 8.67 13.26 -19.83
C LYS A 265 8.17 11.82 -19.61
N THR A 266 8.80 10.86 -20.29
CA THR A 266 8.61 9.44 -19.96
C THR A 266 9.06 9.18 -18.53
N ILE A 267 8.18 8.55 -17.75
CA ILE A 267 8.45 8.19 -16.35
C ILE A 267 9.00 6.78 -16.33
N HIS A 268 10.14 6.62 -15.67
CA HIS A 268 10.80 5.32 -15.48
C HIS A 268 10.65 4.85 -14.02
N THR A 269 10.88 3.58 -13.79
CA THR A 269 10.88 3.03 -12.43
C THR A 269 11.86 3.74 -11.51
N ALA A 270 13.01 4.19 -12.04
CA ALA A 270 14.00 4.98 -11.31
C ALA A 270 13.47 6.35 -10.81
N ASP A 271 12.36 6.84 -11.35
CA ASP A 271 11.69 8.06 -10.88
C ASP A 271 10.66 7.79 -9.77
N CYS A 272 10.57 6.56 -9.28
CA CYS A 272 9.49 6.09 -8.39
C CYS A 272 10.01 5.46 -7.09
N TRP A 273 9.10 5.36 -6.11
CA TRP A 273 9.23 4.45 -4.99
C TRP A 273 8.95 3.02 -5.40
N GLY A 274 9.84 2.08 -5.00
CA GLY A 274 9.60 0.66 -5.06
C GLY A 274 9.48 0.04 -3.66
N ARG A 275 8.99 -1.19 -3.60
CA ARG A 275 8.81 -1.92 -2.35
C ARG A 275 9.07 -3.40 -2.52
N SER A 276 9.59 -4.03 -1.45
CA SER A 276 9.61 -5.49 -1.30
C SER A 276 9.23 -5.91 0.11
N MET A 277 8.84 -7.17 0.24
CA MET A 277 8.52 -7.81 1.51
C MET A 277 8.55 -9.34 1.40
N SER A 278 8.84 -9.98 2.53
CA SER A 278 8.76 -11.43 2.72
C SER A 278 8.06 -11.73 4.06
N GLN A 279 6.72 -11.56 4.08
CA GLN A 279 5.93 -11.57 5.32
C GLN A 279 6.07 -12.87 6.12
N ILE A 280 6.15 -14.01 5.44
CA ILE A 280 6.28 -15.31 6.09
C ILE A 280 7.61 -15.51 6.83
N PHE A 281 8.58 -14.62 6.61
CA PHE A 281 9.92 -14.73 7.19
C PHE A 281 10.02 -14.11 8.60
N ALA A 282 8.91 -13.88 9.28
CA ALA A 282 8.92 -13.34 10.65
C ALA A 282 9.83 -14.14 11.59
N ALA A 283 9.81 -15.47 11.52
CA ALA A 283 10.62 -16.38 12.34
C ALA A 283 11.89 -16.90 11.64
N VAL A 284 12.16 -16.48 10.41
CA VAL A 284 13.35 -16.92 9.65
C VAL A 284 14.57 -16.10 10.06
N SER A 285 15.73 -16.74 10.21
CA SER A 285 16.97 -16.05 10.60
C SER A 285 17.38 -14.97 9.58
N PRO A 286 18.11 -13.92 10.01
CA PRO A 286 18.64 -12.93 9.08
C PRO A 286 19.46 -13.52 7.92
N ALA A 287 20.27 -14.55 8.17
CA ALA A 287 21.07 -15.21 7.14
C ALA A 287 20.21 -15.89 6.06
N MET A 288 19.17 -16.64 6.47
CA MET A 288 18.25 -17.26 5.53
C MET A 288 17.36 -16.24 4.83
N HIS A 289 16.96 -15.16 5.51
CA HIS A 289 16.24 -14.08 4.89
C HIS A 289 17.09 -13.41 3.77
N ASP A 290 18.37 -13.18 4.05
CA ASP A 290 19.31 -12.66 3.05
C ASP A 290 19.44 -13.58 1.84
N GLU A 291 19.61 -14.88 2.06
CA GLU A 291 19.82 -15.88 1.01
C GLU A 291 18.57 -16.11 0.16
N PHE A 292 17.43 -16.37 0.79
CA PHE A 292 16.23 -16.85 0.10
C PHE A 292 15.25 -15.74 -0.30
N ALA A 293 15.37 -14.54 0.26
CA ALA A 293 14.53 -13.41 -0.08
C ALA A 293 15.34 -12.23 -0.61
N LEU A 294 16.16 -11.58 0.21
CA LEU A 294 16.78 -10.31 -0.10
C LEU A 294 17.67 -10.36 -1.36
N ASN A 295 18.35 -11.45 -1.63
CA ASN A 295 19.16 -11.63 -2.85
C ASN A 295 18.34 -11.48 -4.14
N TYR A 296 17.06 -11.84 -4.11
CA TYR A 296 16.12 -11.70 -5.24
C TYR A 296 15.43 -10.34 -5.21
N GLU A 297 15.06 -9.88 -4.05
CA GLU A 297 14.39 -8.61 -3.83
C GLU A 297 15.25 -7.42 -4.24
N LYS A 298 16.56 -7.53 -4.09
CA LYS A 298 17.53 -6.51 -4.54
C LYS A 298 17.44 -6.24 -6.03
N GLU A 299 17.32 -7.27 -6.88
CA GLU A 299 17.17 -7.11 -8.32
C GLU A 299 15.96 -6.23 -8.68
N TRP A 300 14.89 -6.34 -7.91
CA TRP A 300 13.70 -5.50 -8.03
C TRP A 300 13.93 -4.11 -7.44
N LEU A 301 14.43 -4.02 -6.20
CA LEU A 301 14.56 -2.77 -5.47
C LEU A 301 15.56 -1.81 -6.14
N GLU A 302 16.61 -2.32 -6.77
CA GLU A 302 17.61 -1.52 -7.51
C GLU A 302 17.07 -0.88 -8.79
N ARG A 303 15.87 -1.27 -9.26
CA ARG A 303 15.17 -0.61 -10.39
C ARG A 303 14.58 0.75 -10.01
N PHE A 304 14.41 1.05 -8.73
CA PHE A 304 13.71 2.23 -8.24
C PHE A 304 14.67 3.30 -7.71
N GLY A 305 14.23 4.56 -7.73
CA GLY A 305 15.02 5.65 -7.18
C GLY A 305 15.19 5.56 -5.67
N ILE A 306 14.11 5.21 -4.97
CA ILE A 306 14.09 4.98 -3.52
C ILE A 306 13.13 3.84 -3.16
N THR A 307 13.34 3.23 -1.99
CA THR A 307 12.58 2.03 -1.64
C THR A 307 12.10 2.00 -0.19
N TYR A 308 11.07 1.18 -0.01
CA TYR A 308 10.47 0.79 1.26
C TYR A 308 10.62 -0.73 1.42
N TYR A 309 10.95 -1.21 2.62
CA TYR A 309 11.05 -2.64 2.88
C TYR A 309 10.10 -3.09 3.99
N GLY A 310 9.41 -4.20 3.74
CA GLY A 310 8.65 -4.96 4.72
C GLY A 310 7.15 -4.65 4.74
N CYS A 311 6.44 -5.40 5.59
CA CYS A 311 5.00 -5.29 5.85
C CYS A 311 4.69 -5.67 7.30
N CYS A 312 4.31 -6.95 7.56
CA CYS A 312 3.86 -7.43 8.86
C CYS A 312 4.94 -8.27 9.58
N GLU A 313 6.02 -8.64 8.89
CA GLU A 313 7.15 -9.38 9.46
C GLU A 313 7.92 -8.56 10.49
N ALA A 314 8.47 -9.25 11.50
CA ALA A 314 9.36 -8.65 12.48
C ALA A 314 10.75 -8.43 11.84
N LEU A 315 11.16 -7.17 11.67
CA LEU A 315 12.41 -6.79 11.00
C LEU A 315 13.45 -6.16 11.93
N HIS A 316 13.18 -6.10 13.23
CA HIS A 316 14.05 -5.45 14.21
C HIS A 316 15.48 -5.99 14.23
N ASP A 317 15.66 -7.28 14.02
CA ASP A 317 16.95 -7.99 13.96
C ASP A 317 17.52 -8.13 12.54
N LYS A 318 16.78 -7.71 11.51
CA LYS A 318 17.13 -7.86 10.09
C LYS A 318 17.63 -6.57 9.43
N VAL A 319 17.61 -5.47 10.15
CA VAL A 319 18.09 -4.16 9.62
C VAL A 319 19.52 -4.27 9.10
N GLY A 320 20.36 -5.10 9.74
CA GLY A 320 21.76 -5.31 9.31
C GLY A 320 21.89 -5.82 7.88
N ILE A 321 21.06 -6.79 7.45
CA ILE A 321 21.08 -7.30 6.08
C ILE A 321 20.47 -6.29 5.10
N LEU A 322 19.47 -5.53 5.52
CA LEU A 322 18.79 -4.53 4.69
C LEU A 322 19.69 -3.37 4.29
N LYS A 323 20.80 -3.12 5.00
CA LYS A 323 21.85 -2.14 4.60
C LYS A 323 22.47 -2.45 3.24
N LYS A 324 22.30 -3.66 2.71
CA LYS A 324 22.72 -4.04 1.36
C LYS A 324 21.88 -3.38 0.25
N VAL A 325 20.74 -2.80 0.58
CA VAL A 325 19.84 -2.09 -0.34
C VAL A 325 20.17 -0.60 -0.25
N SER A 326 20.96 -0.10 -1.21
CA SER A 326 21.54 1.25 -1.15
C SER A 326 20.54 2.40 -1.22
N ASN A 327 19.37 2.17 -1.85
CA ASN A 327 18.30 3.15 -2.05
C ASN A 327 17.13 2.99 -1.03
N LEU A 328 17.35 2.22 0.04
CA LEU A 328 16.36 2.01 1.08
C LEU A 328 16.19 3.28 1.94
N LYS A 329 14.94 3.70 2.13
CA LYS A 329 14.56 4.87 2.95
C LYS A 329 13.76 4.52 4.18
N LYS A 330 12.87 3.52 4.08
CA LYS A 330 11.94 3.16 5.16
C LYS A 330 11.95 1.67 5.42
N ILE A 331 11.82 1.31 6.68
CA ILE A 331 11.68 -0.10 7.11
C ILE A 331 10.40 -0.24 7.93
N SER A 332 9.59 -1.24 7.57
CA SER A 332 8.38 -1.59 8.29
C SER A 332 8.72 -2.15 9.68
N MET A 333 8.03 -1.65 10.70
CA MET A 333 8.16 -2.12 12.07
C MET A 333 6.80 -2.54 12.59
N SER A 334 6.55 -3.86 12.54
CA SER A 334 5.30 -4.47 12.97
C SER A 334 5.09 -4.35 14.50
N PRO A 335 3.87 -4.60 15.02
CA PRO A 335 3.65 -4.56 16.47
C PRO A 335 4.38 -5.66 17.26
N TRP A 336 4.95 -6.64 16.55
CA TRP A 336 5.58 -7.84 17.13
C TRP A 336 7.11 -7.73 17.30
N ILE A 337 7.68 -6.56 17.06
CA ILE A 337 9.13 -6.32 17.17
C ILE A 337 9.57 -6.09 18.61
N ASP A 338 10.88 -6.31 18.87
CA ASP A 338 11.54 -5.67 20.00
C ASP A 338 11.88 -4.21 19.62
N PHE A 339 11.17 -3.27 20.25
CA PHE A 339 11.31 -1.84 19.93
C PHE A 339 12.70 -1.28 20.26
N ASN A 340 13.32 -1.74 21.36
CA ASN A 340 14.66 -1.28 21.74
C ASN A 340 15.72 -1.75 20.74
N VAL A 341 15.63 -3.01 20.31
CA VAL A 341 16.50 -3.55 19.25
C VAL A 341 16.28 -2.80 17.95
N ALA A 342 15.01 -2.57 17.56
CA ALA A 342 14.66 -1.84 16.34
C ALA A 342 15.22 -0.42 16.33
N VAL A 343 15.05 0.35 17.42
CA VAL A 343 15.57 1.72 17.56
C VAL A 343 17.09 1.76 17.42
N ASN A 344 17.79 0.84 18.08
CA ASN A 344 19.25 0.77 18.01
C ASN A 344 19.73 0.44 16.58
N ASN A 345 19.02 -0.44 15.87
CA ASN A 345 19.42 -0.89 14.53
C ASN A 345 19.04 0.11 13.43
N ILE A 346 17.89 0.78 13.53
CA ILE A 346 17.44 1.81 12.59
C ILE A 346 18.20 3.12 12.78
N GLY A 347 18.39 3.54 14.03
CA GLY A 347 19.09 4.78 14.36
C GLY A 347 18.48 5.98 13.63
N ARG A 348 19.34 6.66 12.85
CA ARG A 348 18.99 7.80 12.00
C ARG A 348 19.16 7.53 10.50
N ASP A 349 19.35 6.26 10.15
CA ASP A 349 19.66 5.86 8.77
C ASP A 349 18.39 5.65 7.94
N TYR A 350 17.26 5.31 8.61
CA TYR A 350 15.99 4.98 7.97
C TYR A 350 14.80 5.57 8.72
N VAL A 351 13.68 5.72 8.02
CA VAL A 351 12.40 6.00 8.66
C VAL A 351 11.89 4.74 9.34
N PHE A 352 11.58 4.86 10.62
CA PHE A 352 10.91 3.84 11.43
C PHE A 352 9.41 3.85 11.10
N SER A 353 8.96 2.96 10.22
CA SER A 353 7.56 2.89 9.80
C SER A 353 6.76 2.04 10.81
N PHE A 354 6.32 2.69 11.90
CA PHE A 354 5.63 2.03 13.02
C PHE A 354 4.21 1.60 12.64
N LYS A 355 3.90 0.31 12.90
CA LYS A 355 2.57 -0.28 12.76
C LYS A 355 1.96 -0.49 14.16
N PRO A 356 1.04 0.36 14.60
CA PRO A 356 0.26 0.09 15.82
C PRO A 356 -0.54 -1.20 15.70
N ASN A 357 -0.73 -1.87 16.84
CA ASN A 357 -1.53 -3.09 16.87
C ASN A 357 -3.01 -2.79 16.59
N PRO A 358 -3.60 -3.28 15.49
CA PRO A 358 -5.00 -3.03 15.15
C PRO A 358 -5.99 -3.77 16.06
N ALA A 359 -5.53 -4.77 16.82
CA ALA A 359 -6.39 -5.57 17.71
C ALA A 359 -7.10 -4.72 18.78
N PHE A 360 -6.59 -3.54 19.12
CA PHE A 360 -7.31 -2.61 20.01
C PHE A 360 -8.70 -2.23 19.47
N LEU A 361 -8.90 -2.22 18.15
CA LEU A 361 -10.20 -1.92 17.54
C LEU A 361 -11.17 -3.11 17.57
N ALA A 362 -10.65 -4.33 17.68
CA ALA A 362 -11.41 -5.57 17.57
C ALA A 362 -11.94 -6.11 18.92
N VAL A 363 -11.51 -5.55 20.04
CA VAL A 363 -11.92 -5.98 21.38
C VAL A 363 -13.42 -5.73 21.65
N ASP A 364 -14.02 -6.47 22.57
CA ASP A 364 -15.44 -6.30 22.91
C ASP A 364 -15.74 -4.93 23.50
N GLN A 365 -14.92 -4.49 24.44
CA GLN A 365 -15.05 -3.18 25.05
C GLN A 365 -13.94 -2.25 24.56
N TRP A 366 -14.33 -1.17 23.89
CA TRP A 366 -13.40 -0.13 23.44
C TRP A 366 -12.78 0.60 24.62
N ASP A 367 -11.45 0.66 24.65
CA ASP A 367 -10.67 1.34 25.68
C ASP A 367 -9.70 2.35 25.05
N PRO A 368 -10.11 3.62 24.93
CA PRO A 368 -9.30 4.69 24.35
C PRO A 368 -8.05 5.01 25.17
N GLU A 369 -8.09 4.82 26.51
CA GLU A 369 -6.94 5.11 27.36
C GLU A 369 -5.81 4.07 27.18
N SER A 370 -6.16 2.80 26.99
CA SER A 370 -5.17 1.78 26.61
C SER A 370 -4.49 2.09 25.29
N VAL A 371 -5.24 2.58 24.28
CA VAL A 371 -4.67 3.04 23.00
C VAL A 371 -3.71 4.20 23.22
N ARG A 372 -4.12 5.21 23.98
CA ARG A 372 -3.30 6.38 24.31
C ARG A 372 -1.98 5.97 24.96
N LYS A 373 -2.07 5.19 26.04
CA LYS A 373 -0.89 4.71 26.75
C LYS A 373 0.06 3.91 25.88
N TYR A 374 -0.50 3.02 25.04
CA TYR A 374 0.27 2.24 24.09
C TYR A 374 1.05 3.12 23.09
N LEU A 375 0.37 4.10 22.48
CA LEU A 375 1.02 5.00 21.53
C LEU A 375 2.08 5.89 22.19
N GLU A 376 1.82 6.43 23.39
CA GLU A 376 2.79 7.21 24.16
C GLU A 376 4.03 6.41 24.50
N GLU A 377 3.87 5.18 25.00
CA GLU A 377 4.98 4.28 25.31
C GLU A 377 5.84 4.00 24.07
N LYS A 378 5.21 3.65 22.94
CA LYS A 378 5.96 3.33 21.72
C LYS A 378 6.64 4.55 21.10
N LEU A 379 6.01 5.70 21.12
CA LEU A 379 6.63 6.94 20.63
C LEU A 379 7.75 7.44 21.54
N GLU A 380 7.67 7.23 22.85
CA GLU A 380 8.80 7.56 23.75
C GLU A 380 10.02 6.68 23.44
N ILE A 381 9.84 5.36 23.26
CA ILE A 381 10.93 4.46 22.89
C ILE A 381 11.53 4.86 21.53
N THR A 382 10.69 5.18 20.54
CA THR A 382 11.13 5.50 19.17
C THR A 382 11.55 6.95 18.98
N ARG A 383 11.55 7.77 20.00
CA ARG A 383 11.90 9.22 19.98
C ARG A 383 13.24 9.54 19.30
N PRO A 384 14.29 8.69 19.35
CA PRO A 384 15.54 8.95 18.62
C PRO A 384 15.43 8.87 17.10
N CYS A 385 14.41 8.19 16.57
CA CYS A 385 14.22 7.89 15.15
C CYS A 385 13.33 8.92 14.43
N ALA A 386 13.39 8.94 13.10
CA ALA A 386 12.34 9.53 12.26
C ALA A 386 11.20 8.52 12.14
N VAL A 387 9.99 8.85 12.62
CA VAL A 387 8.88 7.90 12.81
C VAL A 387 7.66 8.31 12.01
N GLU A 388 6.99 7.35 11.37
CA GLU A 388 5.61 7.46 10.90
C GLU A 388 4.72 6.44 11.62
N ILE A 389 3.45 6.77 11.80
CA ILE A 389 2.44 5.91 12.44
C ILE A 389 1.47 5.45 11.37
N ILE A 390 1.49 4.17 11.04
CA ILE A 390 0.69 3.60 9.96
C ILE A 390 -0.23 2.53 10.55
N LEU A 391 -1.50 2.88 10.76
CA LEU A 391 -2.51 1.91 11.19
C LEU A 391 -3.04 1.16 9.96
N LYS A 392 -2.92 -0.15 10.00
CA LYS A 392 -3.33 -1.08 8.92
C LYS A 392 -3.77 -2.43 9.48
N ASP A 393 -4.12 -3.36 8.60
CA ASP A 393 -4.58 -4.71 8.95
C ASP A 393 -5.80 -4.68 9.90
N ILE A 394 -6.70 -3.72 9.70
CA ILE A 394 -7.89 -3.55 10.53
C ILE A 394 -8.94 -4.57 10.10
N SER A 395 -9.03 -5.69 10.80
CA SER A 395 -9.97 -6.76 10.49
C SER A 395 -11.42 -6.40 10.81
N THR A 396 -11.65 -5.63 11.88
CA THR A 396 -12.99 -5.22 12.31
C THR A 396 -12.91 -4.00 13.22
N VAL A 397 -13.94 -3.18 13.20
CA VAL A 397 -14.27 -2.16 14.21
C VAL A 397 -15.54 -2.54 14.98
N ARG A 398 -16.01 -3.78 14.85
CA ARG A 398 -17.21 -4.29 15.49
C ARG A 398 -18.47 -3.51 15.14
N TYR A 399 -18.56 -3.07 13.87
CA TYR A 399 -19.65 -2.19 13.37
C TYR A 399 -19.80 -0.89 14.17
N GLN A 400 -18.69 -0.41 14.79
CA GLN A 400 -18.62 0.82 15.56
C GLN A 400 -17.49 1.71 14.96
N PRO A 401 -17.74 2.38 13.82
CA PRO A 401 -16.73 3.18 13.14
C PRO A 401 -16.14 4.30 14.02
N GLU A 402 -16.87 4.72 15.05
CA GLU A 402 -16.41 5.71 16.03
C GLU A 402 -15.13 5.28 16.76
N ARG A 403 -14.87 3.97 16.88
CA ARG A 403 -13.62 3.45 17.45
C ARG A 403 -12.41 3.90 16.62
N LEU A 404 -12.53 3.81 15.30
CA LEU A 404 -11.46 4.22 14.38
C LEU A 404 -11.32 5.75 14.32
N TRP A 405 -12.45 6.47 14.39
CA TRP A 405 -12.43 7.93 14.44
C TRP A 405 -11.74 8.43 15.69
N GLU A 406 -12.08 7.84 16.84
CA GLU A 406 -11.46 8.18 18.12
C GLU A 406 -9.99 7.75 18.16
N TRP A 407 -9.64 6.58 17.61
CA TRP A 407 -8.26 6.18 17.46
C TRP A 407 -7.45 7.23 16.68
N ALA A 408 -7.97 7.72 15.57
CA ALA A 408 -7.31 8.74 14.76
C ALA A 408 -7.10 10.04 15.52
N ARG A 409 -8.09 10.47 16.32
CA ARG A 409 -8.00 11.63 17.19
C ARG A 409 -6.92 11.45 18.27
N ILE A 410 -6.94 10.31 18.96
CA ILE A 410 -5.94 9.98 20.00
C ILE A 410 -4.53 9.97 19.41
N ALA A 411 -4.34 9.30 18.27
CA ALA A 411 -3.05 9.25 17.61
C ALA A 411 -2.55 10.65 17.24
N GLY A 412 -3.45 11.53 16.76
CA GLY A 412 -3.14 12.94 16.47
C GLY A 412 -2.67 13.71 17.68
N GLU A 413 -3.37 13.58 18.80
CA GLU A 413 -3.04 14.23 20.07
C GLU A 413 -1.70 13.73 20.64
N VAL A 414 -1.49 12.41 20.60
CA VAL A 414 -0.25 11.81 21.11
C VAL A 414 0.92 12.20 20.20
N SER A 415 0.79 12.07 18.89
CA SER A 415 1.84 12.43 17.94
C SER A 415 2.28 13.90 18.07
N ALA A 416 1.35 14.82 18.35
CA ALA A 416 1.66 16.23 18.53
C ALA A 416 2.61 16.54 19.71
N LYS A 417 2.71 15.64 20.70
CA LYS A 417 3.66 15.77 21.83
C LYS A 417 5.11 15.49 21.42
N TYR A 418 5.31 14.88 20.26
CA TYR A 418 6.63 14.48 19.74
C TYR A 418 7.06 15.31 18.50
N ALA A 419 6.52 16.53 18.36
CA ALA A 419 6.82 17.45 17.28
C ALA A 419 8.23 18.07 17.40
#